data_27c881f9531f83079d52817cc1f037a7
#
_entry.id   27c881f9531f83079d52817cc1f037a7
#
_cell.length_a   1.000
_cell.length_b   1.000
_cell.length_c   1.000
_cell.angle_alpha   90.00
_cell.angle_beta   90.00
_cell.angle_gamma   90.00
#
_symmetry.space_group_name_H-M   'P 1'
#
loop_
_entity.id
_entity.type
_entity.pdbx_description
1 polymer ?
#
loop_
_entity_poly.entity_id
_entity_poly.type
_entity_poly.pdbx_seq_one_letter_code
_entity_poly.pdbx_strand_id
1 'polypeptide(L)'
;YIDIPGGVPFGQPPKGLSMAAFGLHPAMADKKWWNSPEVKARRLDKDELPLWHDLQDQTSPNNLPEWVRDGKVKVFCGWGFNVNIWPQPDVYNDALSKLDFAFATDYFHRKDSHRNMDIILPAAMNYERHAPFGWYGPNIAVRKPIKPLGEAKEDWRIALELGCIVDKPEHFFDGDPEKALDFILHQYEGGDLVKFRNALPQISRIPAPKPGFKKYEDGRLRPDGKPGFNTLSGKLDFFSDRAAKFGYPGLPVYKPMTELSKDFDLRLMNGSRKPYITHSKTRTDQPYLMEIEDCLHVNINPKDAEARGIKEGDTILITSPYGGPVEAKAVVSLIVPVGTIDAQYGWLDNQNTQKLMNRGNRDPLSGYPSYFENPVCIEKKA
;
A
#
# COMPACT_ATOMS: atom_id res chain seq x y z
N TYR A 1 -21.66 -13.87 17.10
CA TYR A 1 -21.17 -13.79 15.71
C TYR A 1 -19.64 -13.78 15.60
N ILE A 2 -18.92 -13.74 16.73
CA ILE A 2 -17.47 -13.61 16.76
C ILE A 2 -16.84 -14.94 17.14
N ASP A 3 -15.91 -15.41 16.31
CA ASP A 3 -15.16 -16.66 16.45
C ASP A 3 -16.04 -17.90 16.71
N ILE A 4 -17.15 -17.98 15.96
CA ILE A 4 -18.07 -19.12 15.93
C ILE A 4 -18.27 -19.61 14.49
N PRO A 5 -18.76 -20.85 14.27
CA PRO A 5 -19.09 -21.33 12.92
C PRO A 5 -20.08 -20.39 12.24
N GLY A 6 -19.77 -19.98 10.99
CA GLY A 6 -20.58 -19.05 10.21
C GLY A 6 -20.46 -17.56 10.63
N GLY A 7 -19.67 -17.25 11.66
CA GLY A 7 -19.37 -15.89 12.08
C GLY A 7 -18.00 -15.41 11.58
N VAL A 8 -17.48 -14.35 12.20
CA VAL A 8 -16.16 -13.78 11.90
C VAL A 8 -15.09 -14.55 12.70
N PRO A 9 -14.25 -15.38 12.06
CA PRO A 9 -13.20 -16.11 12.74
C PRO A 9 -12.03 -15.18 13.10
N PHE A 10 -11.40 -15.40 14.26
CA PHE A 10 -10.09 -14.83 14.56
C PHE A 10 -8.99 -15.77 14.08
N GLY A 11 -8.13 -15.25 13.19
CA GLY A 11 -6.91 -15.93 12.81
C GLY A 11 -5.91 -16.01 13.96
N GLN A 12 -5.17 -17.11 14.01
CA GLN A 12 -3.99 -17.21 14.85
C GLN A 12 -2.79 -17.44 13.93
N PRO A 13 -1.77 -16.57 13.97
CA PRO A 13 -0.54 -16.84 13.23
C PRO A 13 0.17 -18.06 13.82
N PRO A 14 1.04 -18.73 13.07
CA PRO A 14 1.92 -19.74 13.60
C PRO A 14 2.70 -19.25 14.82
N LYS A 15 2.98 -20.15 15.75
CA LYS A 15 3.73 -19.82 16.97
C LYS A 15 5.13 -19.30 16.60
N GLY A 16 5.52 -18.18 17.18
CA GLY A 16 6.81 -17.52 16.92
C GLY A 16 6.76 -16.46 15.80
N LEU A 17 5.69 -16.42 15.00
CA LEU A 17 5.56 -15.36 13.97
C LEU A 17 5.20 -14.03 14.61
N SER A 18 6.09 -13.07 14.46
CA SER A 18 5.79 -11.66 14.71
C SER A 18 5.88 -10.89 13.40
N MET A 19 4.78 -10.28 12.96
CA MET A 19 4.79 -9.41 11.79
C MET A 19 5.75 -8.22 11.96
N ALA A 20 5.99 -7.80 13.19
CA ALA A 20 6.92 -6.71 13.51
C ALA A 20 8.40 -7.10 13.42
N ALA A 21 8.71 -8.40 13.41
CA ALA A 21 10.08 -8.92 13.33
C ALA A 21 10.44 -9.41 11.91
N PHE A 22 9.63 -9.10 10.92
CA PHE A 22 9.80 -9.57 9.56
C PHE A 22 11.06 -8.97 8.94
N GLY A 23 12.13 -9.75 8.87
CA GLY A 23 13.37 -9.38 8.19
C GLY A 23 14.33 -8.49 8.98
N LEU A 24 14.08 -8.23 10.26
CA LEU A 24 14.98 -7.39 11.05
C LEU A 24 15.92 -8.24 11.93
N HIS A 25 17.20 -7.90 11.90
CA HIS A 25 18.15 -8.38 12.89
C HIS A 25 17.68 -7.98 14.31
N PRO A 26 17.91 -8.79 15.35
CA PRO A 26 17.47 -8.49 16.72
C PRO A 26 17.87 -7.09 17.22
N ALA A 27 19.06 -6.63 16.85
CA ALA A 27 19.52 -5.29 17.22
C ALA A 27 18.71 -4.17 16.55
N MET A 28 18.18 -4.42 15.34
CA MET A 28 17.31 -3.49 14.61
C MET A 28 15.85 -3.61 15.04
N ALA A 29 15.46 -4.75 15.59
CA ALA A 29 14.12 -5.03 16.07
C ALA A 29 13.88 -4.60 17.53
N ASP A 30 14.76 -3.83 18.14
CA ASP A 30 14.59 -3.33 19.50
C ASP A 30 13.39 -2.37 19.56
N LYS A 31 12.23 -2.95 19.88
CA LYS A 31 10.98 -2.19 20.07
C LYS A 31 11.10 -1.13 21.16
N LYS A 32 12.00 -1.27 22.11
CA LYS A 32 12.23 -0.25 23.15
C LYS A 32 12.87 0.98 22.53
N TRP A 33 13.88 0.78 21.68
CA TRP A 33 14.50 1.89 20.95
C TRP A 33 13.52 2.58 19.99
N TRP A 34 12.84 1.82 19.12
CA TRP A 34 11.83 2.35 18.17
C TRP A 34 10.72 3.15 18.85
N ASN A 35 10.31 2.74 20.05
CA ASN A 35 9.27 3.40 20.83
C ASN A 35 9.83 4.34 21.91
N SER A 36 11.13 4.57 21.93
CA SER A 36 11.73 5.54 22.86
C SER A 36 11.18 6.96 22.60
N PRO A 37 11.07 7.77 23.64
CA PRO A 37 10.65 9.18 23.46
C PRO A 37 11.50 9.95 22.45
N GLU A 38 12.81 9.67 22.43
CA GLU A 38 13.75 10.29 21.49
C GLU A 38 13.41 9.99 20.03
N VAL A 39 13.17 8.72 19.67
CA VAL A 39 12.83 8.32 18.31
C VAL A 39 11.45 8.86 17.92
N LYS A 40 10.47 8.76 18.81
CA LYS A 40 9.13 9.33 18.58
C LYS A 40 9.16 10.83 18.35
N ALA A 41 9.99 11.56 19.07
CA ALA A 41 10.13 13.01 18.90
C ALA A 41 10.67 13.43 17.54
N ARG A 42 11.38 12.55 16.82
CA ARG A 42 11.95 12.81 15.49
C ARG A 42 10.98 12.53 14.32
N ARG A 43 9.85 11.88 14.57
CA ARG A 43 8.87 11.53 13.53
C ARG A 43 8.22 12.79 12.98
N LEU A 44 8.18 12.92 11.65
CA LEU A 44 7.88 14.18 10.97
C LEU A 44 6.44 14.66 11.16
N ASP A 45 5.47 13.77 11.15
CA ASP A 45 4.03 14.07 11.26
C ASP A 45 3.40 13.60 12.58
N LYS A 46 4.21 13.44 13.63
CA LYS A 46 3.76 12.96 14.95
C LYS A 46 2.67 13.81 15.59
N ASP A 47 2.70 15.12 15.35
CA ASP A 47 1.75 16.07 15.93
C ASP A 47 0.45 16.13 15.11
N GLU A 48 0.53 15.83 13.80
CA GLU A 48 -0.62 15.73 12.91
C GLU A 48 -1.35 14.39 13.07
N LEU A 49 -0.60 13.29 13.23
CA LEU A 49 -1.12 11.92 13.28
C LEU A 49 -0.69 11.17 14.55
N PRO A 50 -0.99 11.70 15.76
CA PRO A 50 -0.42 11.17 17.00
C PRO A 50 -0.85 9.74 17.32
N LEU A 51 -2.10 9.36 17.01
CA LEU A 51 -2.57 7.98 17.20
C LEU A 51 -1.89 7.03 16.22
N TRP A 52 -1.67 7.46 14.95
CA TRP A 52 -0.98 6.65 13.96
C TRP A 52 0.44 6.31 14.43
N HIS A 53 1.16 7.30 14.96
CA HIS A 53 2.50 7.10 15.52
C HIS A 53 2.55 6.33 16.84
N ASP A 54 1.44 6.24 17.56
CA ASP A 54 1.31 5.35 18.71
C ASP A 54 1.08 3.88 18.29
N LEU A 55 0.48 3.70 17.11
CA LEU A 55 0.18 2.36 16.54
C LEU A 55 1.33 1.83 15.68
N GLN A 56 1.98 2.70 14.91
CA GLN A 56 2.96 2.34 13.89
C GLN A 56 4.13 3.33 13.89
N ASP A 57 5.20 2.96 13.20
CA ASP A 57 6.42 3.74 13.02
C ASP A 57 6.55 4.34 11.61
N GLN A 58 5.43 4.43 10.89
CA GLN A 58 5.37 4.95 9.53
C GLN A 58 4.81 6.38 9.51
N THR A 59 5.31 7.20 8.60
CA THR A 59 4.78 8.53 8.28
C THR A 59 3.82 8.47 7.09
N SER A 60 2.97 9.49 6.94
CA SER A 60 2.12 9.61 5.76
C SER A 60 2.89 10.21 4.57
N PRO A 61 3.03 9.52 3.43
CA PRO A 61 3.74 10.05 2.26
C PRO A 61 3.05 11.28 1.65
N ASN A 62 1.81 11.56 2.02
CA ASN A 62 1.09 12.74 1.53
C ASN A 62 1.71 14.07 1.93
N ASN A 63 2.53 14.09 2.97
CA ASN A 63 3.24 15.29 3.43
C ASN A 63 4.63 15.46 2.79
N LEU A 64 5.04 14.55 1.93
CA LEU A 64 6.36 14.61 1.28
C LEU A 64 6.62 15.96 0.58
N PRO A 65 5.69 16.54 -0.20
CA PRO A 65 5.92 17.83 -0.84
C PRO A 65 6.24 18.96 0.15
N GLU A 66 5.52 19.02 1.27
CA GLU A 66 5.74 19.99 2.34
C GLU A 66 7.09 19.77 3.02
N TRP A 67 7.44 18.54 3.31
CA TRP A 67 8.73 18.23 3.97
C TRP A 67 9.94 18.53 3.09
N VAL A 68 9.83 18.31 1.78
CA VAL A 68 10.89 18.71 0.83
C VAL A 68 11.00 20.23 0.77
N ARG A 69 9.90 20.95 0.61
CA ARG A 69 9.87 22.42 0.61
C ARG A 69 10.49 23.00 1.89
N ASP A 70 10.21 22.38 3.04
CA ASP A 70 10.69 22.83 4.34
C ASP A 70 12.13 22.34 4.66
N GLY A 71 12.79 21.67 3.71
CA GLY A 71 14.14 21.12 3.85
C GLY A 71 14.29 19.97 4.85
N LYS A 72 13.16 19.36 5.27
CA LYS A 72 13.14 18.24 6.22
C LYS A 72 13.49 16.92 5.57
N VAL A 73 13.20 16.76 4.28
CA VAL A 73 13.55 15.60 3.46
C VAL A 73 14.42 16.05 2.30
N LYS A 74 15.60 15.47 2.17
CA LYS A 74 16.61 15.80 1.17
C LYS A 74 16.94 14.64 0.25
N VAL A 75 16.70 13.41 0.73
CA VAL A 75 16.97 12.18 -0.02
C VAL A 75 15.70 11.35 -0.08
N PHE A 76 15.42 10.79 -1.25
CA PHE A 76 14.29 9.87 -1.45
C PHE A 76 14.78 8.52 -1.97
N CYS A 77 14.22 7.46 -1.40
CA CYS A 77 14.44 6.09 -1.83
C CYS A 77 13.10 5.43 -2.17
N GLY A 78 12.87 5.16 -3.45
CA GLY A 78 11.63 4.57 -3.95
C GLY A 78 11.75 3.07 -4.20
N TRP A 79 11.07 2.26 -3.40
CA TRP A 79 11.00 0.80 -3.61
C TRP A 79 9.74 0.45 -4.38
N GLY A 80 9.89 0.16 -5.68
CA GLY A 80 8.75 -0.18 -6.54
C GLY A 80 7.66 0.89 -6.57
N PHE A 81 7.99 2.15 -6.33
CA PHE A 81 7.03 3.23 -6.21
C PHE A 81 6.48 3.68 -7.56
N ASN A 82 5.30 4.29 -7.53
CA ASN A 82 4.70 4.92 -8.69
C ASN A 82 3.98 6.21 -8.29
N VAL A 83 4.63 7.34 -8.49
CA VAL A 83 4.07 8.66 -8.15
C VAL A 83 2.77 8.96 -8.91
N ASN A 84 2.56 8.37 -10.08
CA ASN A 84 1.39 8.62 -10.91
C ASN A 84 0.08 8.05 -10.34
N ILE A 85 0.14 7.21 -9.30
CA ILE A 85 -1.05 6.74 -8.58
C ILE A 85 -1.32 7.54 -7.31
N TRP A 86 -0.52 8.56 -7.02
CA TRP A 86 -0.74 9.44 -5.86
C TRP A 86 -1.64 10.62 -6.25
N PRO A 87 -2.47 11.14 -5.34
CA PRO A 87 -3.32 12.30 -5.62
C PRO A 87 -2.51 13.52 -6.02
N GLN A 88 -2.88 14.18 -7.12
CA GLN A 88 -2.16 15.32 -7.68
C GLN A 88 -0.66 15.02 -7.92
N PRO A 89 -0.32 14.07 -8.79
CA PRO A 89 1.04 13.57 -8.97
C PRO A 89 2.05 14.65 -9.37
N ASP A 90 1.60 15.73 -9.99
CA ASP A 90 2.47 16.84 -10.40
C ASP A 90 3.05 17.59 -9.18
N VAL A 91 2.33 17.66 -8.05
CA VAL A 91 2.83 18.25 -6.80
C VAL A 91 3.99 17.42 -6.22
N TYR A 92 3.87 16.11 -6.28
CA TYR A 92 4.97 15.22 -5.83
C TYR A 92 6.15 15.24 -6.80
N ASN A 93 5.90 15.27 -8.09
CA ASN A 93 6.97 15.37 -9.08
C ASN A 93 7.75 16.68 -8.96
N ASP A 94 7.08 17.80 -8.68
CA ASP A 94 7.73 19.07 -8.38
C ASP A 94 8.60 18.99 -7.11
N ALA A 95 8.09 18.33 -6.06
CA ALA A 95 8.86 18.10 -4.84
C ALA A 95 10.07 17.19 -5.09
N LEU A 96 9.89 16.05 -5.75
CA LEU A 96 10.97 15.12 -6.04
C LEU A 96 12.10 15.76 -6.88
N SER A 97 11.77 16.71 -7.77
CA SER A 97 12.77 17.45 -8.56
C SER A 97 13.65 18.40 -7.74
N LYS A 98 13.30 18.66 -6.49
CA LYS A 98 14.00 19.59 -5.58
C LYS A 98 14.83 18.87 -4.51
N LEU A 99 14.88 17.56 -4.56
CA LEU A 99 15.69 16.75 -3.65
C LEU A 99 17.18 16.86 -3.97
N ASP A 100 18.02 16.72 -2.97
CA ASP A 100 19.48 16.66 -3.14
C ASP A 100 19.90 15.37 -3.85
N PHE A 101 19.16 14.27 -3.63
CA PHE A 101 19.40 12.97 -4.26
C PHE A 101 18.16 12.08 -4.21
N ALA A 102 17.89 11.35 -5.29
CA ALA A 102 16.80 10.37 -5.33
C ALA A 102 17.19 9.11 -6.10
N PHE A 103 16.83 7.94 -5.58
CA PHE A 103 16.98 6.69 -6.30
C PHE A 103 15.75 5.80 -6.15
N ALA A 104 15.60 4.88 -7.08
CA ALA A 104 14.51 3.91 -7.05
C ALA A 104 14.96 2.51 -7.44
N THR A 105 14.24 1.50 -6.97
CA THR A 105 14.30 0.14 -7.50
C THR A 105 13.08 -0.14 -8.35
N ASP A 106 13.26 -0.69 -9.53
CA ASP A 106 12.14 -1.10 -10.38
C ASP A 106 12.53 -2.17 -11.38
N TYR A 107 11.53 -2.89 -11.89
CA TYR A 107 11.69 -3.87 -12.99
C TYR A 107 11.96 -3.21 -14.34
N PHE A 108 11.39 -2.02 -14.55
CA PHE A 108 11.45 -1.29 -15.80
C PHE A 108 11.88 0.14 -15.55
N HIS A 109 12.75 0.67 -16.40
CA HIS A 109 13.05 2.09 -16.43
C HIS A 109 11.91 2.83 -17.15
N ARG A 110 11.17 3.66 -16.41
CA ARG A 110 10.04 4.43 -16.92
C ARG A 110 10.31 5.91 -16.83
N LYS A 111 10.30 6.57 -17.96
CA LYS A 111 10.60 8.01 -18.04
C LYS A 111 9.62 8.86 -17.23
N ASP A 112 8.37 8.42 -17.11
CA ASP A 112 7.32 9.14 -16.38
C ASP A 112 7.47 9.01 -14.85
N SER A 113 7.56 7.78 -14.33
CA SER A 113 7.64 7.53 -12.88
C SER A 113 9.01 7.84 -12.29
N HIS A 114 10.06 7.74 -13.10
CA HIS A 114 11.45 7.87 -12.65
C HIS A 114 12.13 9.15 -13.14
N ARG A 115 11.36 10.11 -13.68
CA ARG A 115 11.91 11.33 -14.28
C ARG A 115 12.75 12.19 -13.33
N ASN A 116 12.55 12.04 -12.02
CA ASN A 116 13.24 12.77 -10.97
C ASN A 116 14.19 11.88 -10.15
N MET A 117 14.55 10.69 -10.67
CA MET A 117 15.49 9.80 -10.00
C MET A 117 16.89 9.95 -10.63
N ASP A 118 17.90 10.14 -9.78
CA ASP A 118 19.30 10.20 -10.20
C ASP A 118 19.83 8.81 -10.53
N ILE A 119 19.37 7.78 -9.80
CA ILE A 119 19.77 6.39 -10.03
C ILE A 119 18.53 5.50 -10.02
N ILE A 120 18.51 4.52 -10.92
CA ILE A 120 17.55 3.44 -10.96
C ILE A 120 18.26 2.11 -10.86
N LEU A 121 17.98 1.38 -9.79
CA LEU A 121 18.56 0.07 -9.53
C LEU A 121 17.63 -1.01 -10.11
N PRO A 122 18.13 -1.91 -10.97
CA PRO A 122 17.29 -2.95 -11.54
C PRO A 122 16.89 -3.98 -10.49
N ALA A 123 15.59 -4.14 -10.30
CA ALA A 123 15.01 -5.08 -9.36
C ALA A 123 14.79 -6.46 -9.99
N ALA A 124 15.12 -7.52 -9.27
CA ALA A 124 14.88 -8.89 -9.68
C ALA A 124 13.38 -9.22 -9.65
N MET A 125 12.92 -9.97 -10.65
CA MET A 125 11.52 -10.37 -10.76
C MET A 125 11.16 -11.50 -9.79
N ASN A 126 9.89 -11.85 -9.74
CA ASN A 126 9.32 -12.72 -8.72
C ASN A 126 10.00 -14.10 -8.58
N TYR A 127 10.44 -14.71 -9.68
CA TYR A 127 11.13 -16.02 -9.67
C TYR A 127 12.65 -15.92 -9.45
N GLU A 128 13.19 -14.71 -9.50
CA GLU A 128 14.62 -14.42 -9.38
C GLU A 128 15.03 -14.03 -7.95
N ARG A 129 14.12 -14.07 -6.99
CA ARG A 129 14.37 -13.60 -5.63
C ARG A 129 14.04 -14.64 -4.57
N HIS A 130 14.77 -14.58 -3.45
CA HIS A 130 14.59 -15.47 -2.29
C HIS A 130 13.35 -15.13 -1.49
N ALA A 131 13.10 -13.87 -1.28
CA ALA A 131 12.02 -13.34 -0.45
C ALA A 131 10.85 -12.78 -1.29
N PRO A 132 9.65 -12.69 -0.71
CA PRO A 132 9.28 -13.30 0.56
C PRO A 132 9.01 -14.79 0.42
N PHE A 133 8.95 -15.51 1.54
CA PHE A 133 8.32 -16.82 1.58
C PHE A 133 6.80 -16.68 1.72
N GLY A 134 6.06 -17.65 1.21
CA GLY A 134 4.62 -17.71 1.40
C GLY A 134 4.24 -18.59 2.58
N TRP A 135 3.22 -18.18 3.33
CA TRP A 135 2.65 -19.06 4.34
C TRP A 135 1.12 -19.02 4.29
N TYR A 136 0.51 -20.18 4.49
CA TYR A 136 -0.94 -20.33 4.54
C TYR A 136 -1.31 -21.38 5.59
N GLY A 137 -1.84 -20.96 6.71
CA GLY A 137 -2.04 -21.83 7.87
C GLY A 137 -0.72 -22.48 8.30
N PRO A 138 -0.64 -23.82 8.39
CA PRO A 138 0.58 -24.53 8.76
C PRO A 138 1.58 -24.69 7.60
N ASN A 139 1.25 -24.24 6.40
CA ASN A 139 2.05 -24.47 5.22
C ASN A 139 3.03 -23.33 4.98
N ILE A 140 4.28 -23.65 4.73
CA ILE A 140 5.34 -22.72 4.35
C ILE A 140 5.85 -23.09 2.95
N ALA A 141 5.85 -22.14 2.06
CA ALA A 141 6.45 -22.23 0.73
C ALA A 141 7.65 -21.31 0.64
N VAL A 142 8.85 -21.87 0.56
CA VAL A 142 10.07 -21.12 0.26
C VAL A 142 10.36 -21.16 -1.23
N ARG A 143 11.17 -20.23 -1.70
CA ARG A 143 11.59 -20.15 -3.10
C ARG A 143 12.97 -20.73 -3.27
N LYS A 144 13.22 -21.29 -4.43
CA LYS A 144 14.55 -21.54 -4.97
C LYS A 144 14.69 -20.63 -6.20
N PRO A 145 15.36 -19.47 -6.07
CA PRO A 145 15.38 -18.51 -7.15
C PRO A 145 16.17 -19.02 -8.35
N ILE A 146 15.76 -18.59 -9.53
CA ILE A 146 16.58 -18.69 -10.74
C ILE A 146 17.56 -17.51 -10.77
N LYS A 147 18.56 -17.58 -11.63
CA LYS A 147 19.54 -16.50 -11.78
C LYS A 147 18.84 -15.23 -12.29
N PRO A 148 19.02 -14.08 -11.63
CA PRO A 148 18.50 -12.82 -12.11
C PRO A 148 19.05 -12.43 -13.48
N LEU A 149 18.25 -11.68 -14.23
CA LEU A 149 18.65 -11.16 -15.54
C LEU A 149 19.61 -9.98 -15.38
N GLY A 150 20.73 -10.02 -16.07
CA GLY A 150 21.71 -8.93 -16.08
C GLY A 150 22.24 -8.62 -14.69
N GLU A 151 22.14 -7.35 -14.28
CA GLU A 151 22.58 -6.84 -12.97
C GLU A 151 21.45 -6.75 -11.94
N ALA A 152 20.25 -7.27 -12.26
CA ALA A 152 19.11 -7.20 -11.37
C ALA A 152 19.39 -7.90 -10.03
N LYS A 153 19.02 -7.22 -8.94
CA LYS A 153 19.10 -7.74 -7.58
C LYS A 153 17.72 -7.67 -6.94
N GLU A 154 17.42 -8.61 -6.05
CA GLU A 154 16.19 -8.52 -5.27
C GLU A 154 16.24 -7.32 -4.32
N ASP A 155 15.09 -6.69 -4.10
CA ASP A 155 14.98 -5.51 -3.25
C ASP A 155 15.57 -5.74 -1.85
N TRP A 156 15.42 -6.94 -1.31
CA TRP A 156 16.02 -7.32 -0.04
C TRP A 156 17.55 -7.27 -0.07
N ARG A 157 18.17 -7.80 -1.10
CA ARG A 157 19.63 -7.74 -1.26
C ARG A 157 20.10 -6.30 -1.35
N ILE A 158 19.41 -5.47 -2.15
CA ILE A 158 19.74 -4.05 -2.28
C ILE A 158 19.65 -3.36 -0.90
N ALA A 159 18.57 -3.60 -0.16
CA ALA A 159 18.38 -3.02 1.17
C ALA A 159 19.44 -3.50 2.18
N LEU A 160 19.78 -4.79 2.16
CA LEU A 160 20.80 -5.36 3.05
C LEU A 160 22.20 -4.83 2.72
N GLU A 161 22.56 -4.77 1.43
CA GLU A 161 23.86 -4.23 0.98
C GLU A 161 23.99 -2.74 1.34
N LEU A 162 22.94 -1.93 1.16
CA LEU A 162 22.92 -0.54 1.61
C LEU A 162 23.06 -0.43 3.13
N GLY A 163 22.38 -1.29 3.86
CA GLY A 163 22.49 -1.38 5.32
C GLY A 163 23.93 -1.65 5.77
N CYS A 164 24.64 -2.55 5.10
CA CYS A 164 26.06 -2.84 5.40
C CYS A 164 26.99 -1.63 5.19
N ILE A 165 26.59 -0.67 4.34
CA ILE A 165 27.36 0.56 4.10
C ILE A 165 27.11 1.61 5.19
N VAL A 166 25.87 1.70 5.69
CA VAL A 166 25.48 2.75 6.65
C VAL A 166 25.60 2.34 8.10
N ASP A 167 25.71 1.06 8.39
CA ASP A 167 25.88 0.50 9.73
C ASP A 167 26.77 -0.76 9.66
N LYS A 168 26.77 -1.59 10.70
CA LYS A 168 27.56 -2.81 10.81
C LYS A 168 27.01 -3.92 9.92
N PRO A 169 27.84 -4.53 9.05
CA PRO A 169 27.38 -5.60 8.16
C PRO A 169 26.66 -6.75 8.85
N GLU A 170 27.10 -7.12 10.07
CA GLU A 170 26.46 -8.20 10.83
C GLU A 170 25.00 -7.90 11.21
N HIS A 171 24.59 -6.63 11.30
CA HIS A 171 23.19 -6.24 11.52
C HIS A 171 22.32 -6.46 10.29
N PHE A 172 22.94 -6.53 9.11
CA PHE A 172 22.29 -6.70 7.82
C PHE A 172 22.66 -8.02 7.15
N PHE A 173 23.00 -9.04 7.94
CA PHE A 173 23.30 -10.39 7.46
C PHE A 173 24.42 -10.43 6.40
N ASP A 174 25.39 -9.52 6.48
CA ASP A 174 26.49 -9.33 5.54
C ASP A 174 25.99 -9.10 4.08
N GLY A 175 24.80 -8.53 3.90
CA GLY A 175 24.17 -8.34 2.60
C GLY A 175 23.55 -9.60 1.99
N ASP A 176 23.46 -10.70 2.73
CA ASP A 176 23.00 -11.99 2.23
C ASP A 176 21.52 -12.25 2.52
N PRO A 177 20.62 -12.23 1.52
CA PRO A 177 19.20 -12.50 1.72
C PRO A 177 18.88 -13.93 2.15
N GLU A 178 19.76 -14.91 1.88
CA GLU A 178 19.56 -16.27 2.39
C GLU A 178 19.76 -16.36 3.89
N LYS A 179 20.80 -15.71 4.42
CA LYS A 179 21.00 -15.61 5.87
C LYS A 179 19.83 -14.91 6.56
N ALA A 180 19.34 -13.81 5.95
CA ALA A 180 18.18 -13.08 6.48
C ALA A 180 16.91 -13.93 6.47
N LEU A 181 16.65 -14.65 5.38
CA LEU A 181 15.49 -15.54 5.26
C LEU A 181 15.57 -16.71 6.25
N ASP A 182 16.73 -17.32 6.40
CA ASP A 182 16.96 -18.42 7.33
C ASP A 182 16.75 -17.96 8.77
N PHE A 183 17.27 -16.80 9.14
CA PHE A 183 17.03 -16.18 10.44
C PHE A 183 15.53 -15.99 10.73
N ILE A 184 14.75 -15.51 9.74
CA ILE A 184 13.30 -15.33 9.91
C ILE A 184 12.61 -16.68 10.09
N LEU A 185 12.96 -17.68 9.29
CA LEU A 185 12.34 -19.00 9.35
C LEU A 185 12.63 -19.70 10.68
N HIS A 186 13.82 -19.55 11.23
CA HIS A 186 14.18 -20.12 12.54
C HIS A 186 13.41 -19.54 13.72
N GLN A 187 12.69 -18.43 13.55
CA GLN A 187 11.76 -17.91 14.56
C GLN A 187 10.50 -18.78 14.70
N TYR A 188 10.20 -19.60 13.70
CA TYR A 188 9.10 -20.57 13.77
C TYR A 188 9.58 -21.86 14.40
N GLU A 189 8.70 -22.50 15.15
CA GLU A 189 8.95 -23.86 15.64
C GLU A 189 9.10 -24.83 14.44
N GLY A 190 10.28 -25.42 14.30
CA GLY A 190 10.60 -26.32 13.18
C GLY A 190 10.91 -25.60 11.85
N GLY A 191 11.11 -24.28 11.86
CA GLY A 191 11.53 -23.52 10.68
C GLY A 191 13.00 -23.79 10.36
N ASP A 192 13.31 -24.05 9.08
CA ASP A 192 14.64 -24.34 8.58
C ASP A 192 14.64 -24.17 7.06
N LEU A 193 15.42 -23.23 6.55
CA LEU A 193 15.45 -22.91 5.12
C LEU A 193 15.96 -24.08 4.27
N VAL A 194 17.04 -24.73 4.71
CA VAL A 194 17.65 -25.84 3.97
C VAL A 194 16.70 -27.00 3.88
N LYS A 195 16.09 -27.37 5.00
CA LYS A 195 15.07 -28.41 5.06
C LYS A 195 13.89 -28.12 4.12
N PHE A 196 13.40 -26.87 4.15
CA PHE A 196 12.24 -26.48 3.32
C PHE A 196 12.58 -26.46 1.83
N ARG A 197 13.78 -26.04 1.45
CA ARG A 197 14.25 -26.11 0.06
C ARG A 197 14.48 -27.53 -0.44
N ASN A 198 15.03 -28.40 0.40
CA ASN A 198 15.22 -29.80 0.03
C ASN A 198 13.90 -30.56 -0.11
N ALA A 199 12.82 -30.06 0.48
CA ALA A 199 11.49 -30.63 0.33
C ALA A 199 10.80 -30.23 -0.97
N LEU A 200 11.31 -29.23 -1.72
CA LEU A 200 10.68 -28.79 -2.97
C LEU A 200 10.63 -29.93 -4.00
N PRO A 201 9.54 -30.02 -4.79
CA PRO A 201 8.42 -29.07 -4.92
C PRO A 201 7.33 -29.20 -3.85
N GLN A 202 7.50 -29.99 -2.83
CA GLN A 202 6.54 -30.15 -1.75
C GLN A 202 6.52 -28.93 -0.83
N ILE A 203 5.32 -28.56 -0.38
CA ILE A 203 5.14 -27.50 0.60
C ILE A 203 5.47 -28.06 1.98
N SER A 204 6.37 -27.39 2.70
CA SER A 204 6.73 -27.74 4.07
C SER A 204 5.62 -27.36 5.05
N ARG A 205 5.55 -28.08 6.17
CA ARG A 205 4.61 -27.79 7.26
C ARG A 205 5.35 -27.44 8.52
N ILE A 206 4.82 -26.45 9.21
CA ILE A 206 5.24 -26.06 10.54
C ILE A 206 4.09 -26.28 11.54
N PRO A 207 4.38 -26.44 12.82
CA PRO A 207 3.35 -26.47 13.84
C PRO A 207 2.45 -25.22 13.76
N ALA A 208 1.16 -25.43 13.67
CA ALA A 208 0.18 -24.35 13.66
C ALA A 208 -0.70 -24.44 14.90
N PRO A 209 -1.27 -23.32 15.34
CA PRO A 209 -2.28 -23.34 16.38
C PRO A 209 -3.42 -24.30 16.01
N LYS A 210 -3.93 -25.03 17.01
CA LYS A 210 -5.09 -25.89 16.78
C LYS A 210 -6.24 -25.07 16.21
N PRO A 211 -6.86 -25.48 15.09
CA PRO A 211 -8.05 -24.84 14.60
C PRO A 211 -9.16 -24.92 15.66
N GLY A 212 -10.05 -23.97 15.63
CA GLY A 212 -11.20 -23.96 16.53
C GLY A 212 -11.85 -22.60 16.61
N PHE A 213 -13.00 -22.60 17.24
CA PHE A 213 -13.79 -21.42 17.53
C PHE A 213 -13.70 -21.08 19.01
N LYS A 214 -14.24 -19.94 19.39
CA LYS A 214 -14.31 -19.47 20.79
C LYS A 214 -12.94 -19.40 21.49
N LYS A 215 -11.91 -19.08 20.72
CA LYS A 215 -10.54 -18.97 21.23
C LYS A 215 -10.37 -17.98 22.37
N TYR A 216 -11.33 -17.06 22.54
CA TYR A 216 -11.41 -16.15 23.67
C TYR A 216 -11.82 -16.86 25.00
N GLU A 217 -12.49 -18.01 24.95
CA GLU A 217 -12.89 -18.75 26.16
C GLU A 217 -11.71 -19.53 26.76
N ASP A 218 -10.78 -20.00 25.92
CA ASP A 218 -9.66 -20.84 26.32
C ASP A 218 -8.29 -20.11 26.39
N GLY A 219 -8.29 -18.79 26.32
CA GLY A 219 -7.10 -17.96 26.49
C GLY A 219 -6.18 -17.87 25.28
N ARG A 220 -6.53 -18.49 24.15
CA ARG A 220 -5.67 -18.51 22.96
C ARG A 220 -5.49 -17.15 22.27
N LEU A 221 -6.34 -16.17 22.55
CA LEU A 221 -6.24 -14.84 21.95
C LEU A 221 -5.38 -13.87 22.76
N ARG A 222 -4.97 -14.25 23.97
CA ARG A 222 -4.17 -13.38 24.85
C ARG A 222 -2.76 -13.94 25.07
N PRO A 223 -1.75 -13.06 25.08
CA PRO A 223 -0.37 -13.48 25.37
C PRO A 223 -0.18 -14.06 26.78
N ASP A 224 -1.04 -13.63 27.74
CA ASP A 224 -1.01 -14.09 29.13
C ASP A 224 -1.78 -15.41 29.35
N GLY A 225 -2.37 -15.97 28.30
CA GLY A 225 -3.11 -17.23 28.35
C GLY A 225 -4.46 -17.17 29.08
N LYS A 226 -4.91 -16.00 29.54
CA LYS A 226 -6.20 -15.84 30.22
C LYS A 226 -7.36 -15.77 29.21
N PRO A 227 -8.56 -16.22 29.60
CA PRO A 227 -9.77 -16.00 28.81
C PRO A 227 -9.96 -14.52 28.44
N GLY A 228 -10.49 -14.26 27.24
CA GLY A 228 -10.77 -12.91 26.75
C GLY A 228 -10.01 -12.57 25.48
N PHE A 229 -10.07 -11.28 25.13
CA PHE A 229 -9.42 -10.69 23.97
C PHE A 229 -8.13 -9.95 24.37
N ASN A 230 -7.21 -9.80 23.44
CA ASN A 230 -5.98 -9.04 23.65
C ASN A 230 -6.22 -7.53 23.58
N THR A 231 -7.02 -7.03 24.49
CA THR A 231 -7.41 -5.63 24.71
C THR A 231 -7.16 -5.23 26.15
N LEU A 232 -7.18 -3.95 26.47
CA LEU A 232 -7.01 -3.46 27.83
C LEU A 232 -8.13 -3.95 28.75
N SER A 233 -9.37 -4.01 28.25
CA SER A 233 -10.53 -4.50 29.01
C SER A 233 -10.59 -6.03 29.11
N GLY A 234 -9.83 -6.75 28.28
CA GLY A 234 -9.96 -8.20 28.10
C GLY A 234 -11.23 -8.61 27.34
N LYS A 235 -12.06 -7.66 26.91
CA LYS A 235 -13.28 -7.87 26.14
C LYS A 235 -13.08 -7.42 24.71
N LEU A 236 -14.03 -7.71 23.83
CA LEU A 236 -14.10 -7.07 22.52
C LEU A 236 -14.53 -5.61 22.72
N ASP A 237 -13.61 -4.68 22.49
CA ASP A 237 -13.86 -3.26 22.64
C ASP A 237 -14.51 -2.71 21.37
N PHE A 238 -15.72 -2.18 21.46
CA PHE A 238 -16.38 -1.38 20.42
C PHE A 238 -15.97 0.08 20.51
N PHE A 239 -15.73 0.56 21.73
CA PHE A 239 -15.21 1.89 21.98
C PHE A 239 -13.68 1.83 22.17
N SER A 240 -12.95 2.66 21.45
CA SER A 240 -11.49 2.72 21.55
C SER A 240 -11.05 3.82 22.54
N ASP A 241 -10.76 3.44 23.77
CA ASP A 241 -10.15 4.34 24.76
C ASP A 241 -8.80 4.90 24.26
N ARG A 242 -8.08 4.10 23.46
CA ARG A 242 -6.81 4.52 22.87
C ARG A 242 -7.02 5.67 21.89
N ALA A 243 -8.01 5.60 21.01
CA ALA A 243 -8.35 6.68 20.09
C ALA A 243 -8.80 7.94 20.86
N ALA A 244 -9.66 7.77 21.86
CA ALA A 244 -10.15 8.86 22.70
C ALA A 244 -9.00 9.59 23.44
N LYS A 245 -7.99 8.86 23.90
CA LYS A 245 -6.78 9.44 24.54
C LYS A 245 -6.04 10.42 23.65
N PHE A 246 -6.09 10.24 22.32
CA PHE A 246 -5.46 11.13 21.34
C PHE A 246 -6.44 12.14 20.73
N GLY A 247 -7.63 12.28 21.31
CA GLY A 247 -8.62 13.28 20.87
C GLY A 247 -9.49 12.84 19.68
N TYR A 248 -9.39 11.58 19.26
CA TYR A 248 -10.26 11.03 18.22
C TYR A 248 -11.56 10.47 18.83
N PRO A 249 -12.65 10.41 18.05
CA PRO A 249 -13.84 9.69 18.49
C PRO A 249 -13.51 8.24 18.83
N GLY A 250 -13.93 7.77 19.99
CA GLY A 250 -13.75 6.36 20.39
C GLY A 250 -14.63 5.39 19.59
N LEU A 251 -15.65 5.89 18.92
CA LEU A 251 -16.49 5.18 17.95
C LEU A 251 -16.40 5.89 16.60
N PRO A 252 -16.47 5.17 15.47
CA PRO A 252 -16.61 5.79 14.16
C PRO A 252 -17.86 6.68 14.11
N VAL A 253 -17.69 7.91 13.67
CA VAL A 253 -18.79 8.87 13.49
C VAL A 253 -18.96 9.09 11.99
N TYR A 254 -20.20 8.90 11.51
CA TYR A 254 -20.52 9.21 10.12
C TYR A 254 -20.30 10.69 9.84
N LYS A 255 -19.59 10.98 8.76
CA LYS A 255 -19.46 12.31 8.18
C LYS A 255 -20.08 12.29 6.79
N PRO A 256 -20.92 13.28 6.45
CA PRO A 256 -21.41 13.40 5.08
C PRO A 256 -20.26 13.50 4.09
N MET A 257 -20.46 12.94 2.89
CA MET A 257 -19.55 13.15 1.78
C MET A 257 -19.50 14.64 1.42
N THR A 258 -18.41 15.08 0.79
CA THR A 258 -18.26 16.43 0.25
C THR A 258 -19.46 16.80 -0.61
N GLU A 259 -20.06 17.96 -0.37
CA GLU A 259 -21.16 18.46 -1.18
C GLU A 259 -20.69 18.75 -2.62
N LEU A 260 -21.55 18.43 -3.58
CA LEU A 260 -21.31 18.77 -4.98
C LEU A 260 -21.75 20.22 -5.25
N SER A 261 -21.05 20.88 -6.16
CA SER A 261 -21.42 22.20 -6.64
C SER A 261 -22.15 22.09 -7.98
N LYS A 262 -22.69 23.21 -8.49
CA LYS A 262 -23.31 23.24 -9.80
C LYS A 262 -22.29 23.04 -10.94
N ASP A 263 -21.04 23.44 -10.71
CA ASP A 263 -19.96 23.34 -11.71
C ASP A 263 -19.29 21.96 -11.71
N PHE A 264 -19.41 21.23 -10.58
CA PHE A 264 -18.85 19.89 -10.39
C PHE A 264 -19.91 19.01 -9.75
N ASP A 265 -20.84 18.55 -10.57
CA ASP A 265 -22.11 17.95 -10.17
C ASP A 265 -22.11 16.41 -10.16
N LEU A 266 -20.96 15.80 -10.42
CA LEU A 266 -20.74 14.35 -10.38
C LEU A 266 -19.69 13.98 -9.34
N ARG A 267 -19.80 12.76 -8.81
CA ARG A 267 -18.78 12.14 -7.97
C ARG A 267 -17.92 11.19 -8.77
N LEU A 268 -16.62 11.38 -8.70
CA LEU A 268 -15.66 10.43 -9.27
C LEU A 268 -15.37 9.33 -8.24
N MET A 269 -15.68 8.11 -8.59
CA MET A 269 -15.14 6.91 -7.97
C MET A 269 -13.87 6.51 -8.72
N ASN A 270 -12.73 6.59 -8.05
CA ASN A 270 -11.43 6.34 -8.65
C ASN A 270 -10.72 5.21 -7.91
N GLY A 271 -10.67 4.05 -8.48
CA GLY A 271 -10.03 2.90 -7.84
C GLY A 271 -10.53 1.56 -8.34
N SER A 272 -11.46 1.55 -9.29
CA SER A 272 -11.90 0.32 -9.94
C SER A 272 -10.73 -0.42 -10.55
N ARG A 273 -10.75 -1.74 -10.40
CA ARG A 273 -9.77 -2.65 -11.00
C ARG A 273 -10.46 -3.67 -11.86
N LYS A 274 -9.99 -3.82 -13.07
CA LYS A 274 -10.38 -4.95 -13.91
C LYS A 274 -9.41 -6.12 -13.69
N PRO A 275 -9.84 -7.37 -13.88
CA PRO A 275 -9.01 -8.55 -13.62
C PRO A 275 -7.66 -8.58 -14.34
N TYR A 276 -7.58 -7.95 -15.50
CA TYR A 276 -6.39 -7.89 -16.35
C TYR A 276 -5.56 -6.63 -16.18
N ILE A 277 -5.95 -5.72 -15.27
CA ILE A 277 -5.20 -4.50 -14.99
C ILE A 277 -4.46 -4.67 -13.67
N THR A 278 -3.16 -4.75 -13.77
CA THR A 278 -2.25 -4.63 -12.65
C THR A 278 -1.88 -3.16 -12.46
N HIS A 279 -1.58 -2.75 -11.24
CA HIS A 279 -1.16 -1.41 -10.86
C HIS A 279 -0.48 -0.64 -12.00
N SER A 280 -1.26 0.02 -12.83
CA SER A 280 -0.93 0.96 -13.89
C SER A 280 0.44 0.83 -14.55
N LYS A 281 1.45 0.71 -13.73
CA LYS A 281 2.85 0.72 -14.05
C LYS A 281 3.26 -0.37 -15.05
N THR A 282 2.72 -1.57 -14.91
CA THR A 282 3.07 -2.71 -15.75
C THR A 282 2.19 -2.85 -16.98
N ARG A 283 1.02 -2.21 -17.01
CA ARG A 283 0.09 -2.34 -18.12
C ARG A 283 0.67 -1.85 -19.45
N THR A 284 1.26 -0.66 -19.46
CA THR A 284 1.85 -0.06 -20.66
C THR A 284 3.07 -0.80 -21.18
N ASP A 285 3.68 -1.66 -20.33
CA ASP A 285 4.82 -2.51 -20.71
C ASP A 285 4.39 -3.89 -21.20
N GLN A 286 3.07 -4.13 -21.24
CA GLN A 286 2.47 -5.41 -21.65
C GLN A 286 1.58 -5.19 -22.86
N PRO A 287 2.09 -5.32 -24.10
CA PRO A 287 1.34 -5.02 -25.32
C PRO A 287 -0.03 -5.73 -25.40
N TYR A 288 -0.09 -6.98 -24.97
CA TYR A 288 -1.33 -7.76 -24.96
C TYR A 288 -2.39 -7.21 -23.99
N LEU A 289 -2.01 -6.51 -22.92
CA LEU A 289 -2.98 -5.83 -22.04
C LEU A 289 -3.50 -4.55 -22.70
N MET A 290 -2.67 -3.86 -23.46
CA MET A 290 -3.07 -2.68 -24.25
C MET A 290 -3.99 -3.05 -25.42
N GLU A 291 -3.91 -4.26 -25.95
CA GLU A 291 -4.88 -4.78 -26.94
C GLU A 291 -6.28 -4.99 -26.36
N ILE A 292 -6.36 -5.32 -25.06
CA ILE A 292 -7.65 -5.50 -24.37
C ILE A 292 -8.31 -4.15 -24.06
N GLU A 293 -7.51 -3.16 -23.64
CA GLU A 293 -7.98 -1.82 -23.30
C GLU A 293 -6.83 -0.81 -23.50
N ASP A 294 -6.96 -0.03 -24.54
CA ASP A 294 -5.93 0.88 -25.06
C ASP A 294 -5.98 2.29 -24.45
N CYS A 295 -7.09 2.64 -23.79
CA CYS A 295 -7.30 3.97 -23.20
C CYS A 295 -8.17 3.89 -21.93
N LEU A 296 -8.24 5.01 -21.22
CA LEU A 296 -9.12 5.16 -20.07
C LEU A 296 -10.59 5.09 -20.50
N HIS A 297 -11.33 4.15 -19.91
CA HIS A 297 -12.79 4.06 -20.03
C HIS A 297 -13.44 4.49 -18.71
N VAL A 298 -14.53 5.25 -18.82
CA VAL A 298 -15.26 5.79 -17.68
C VAL A 298 -16.73 5.40 -17.77
N ASN A 299 -17.22 4.71 -16.74
CA ASN A 299 -18.63 4.35 -16.62
C ASN A 299 -19.47 5.58 -16.25
N ILE A 300 -20.52 5.84 -17.00
CA ILE A 300 -21.44 6.97 -16.83
C ILE A 300 -22.86 6.43 -16.83
N ASN A 301 -23.70 6.88 -15.88
CA ASN A 301 -25.11 6.50 -15.89
C ASN A 301 -25.83 7.05 -17.14
N PRO A 302 -26.73 6.28 -17.78
CA PRO A 302 -27.44 6.74 -18.98
C PRO A 302 -28.13 8.09 -18.82
N LYS A 303 -28.71 8.39 -17.65
CA LYS A 303 -29.36 9.69 -17.39
C LYS A 303 -28.36 10.85 -17.37
N ASP A 304 -27.18 10.62 -16.77
CA ASP A 304 -26.12 11.64 -16.72
C ASP A 304 -25.48 11.86 -18.09
N ALA A 305 -25.35 10.80 -18.89
CA ALA A 305 -24.85 10.85 -20.25
C ALA A 305 -25.83 11.60 -21.16
N GLU A 306 -27.14 11.28 -21.13
CA GLU A 306 -28.18 11.93 -21.91
C GLU A 306 -28.26 13.43 -21.60
N ALA A 307 -28.25 13.80 -20.31
CA ALA A 307 -28.29 15.21 -19.88
C ALA A 307 -27.15 16.06 -20.45
N ARG A 308 -26.04 15.41 -20.84
CA ARG A 308 -24.82 16.05 -21.37
C ARG A 308 -24.58 15.78 -22.88
N GLY A 309 -25.52 15.11 -23.54
CA GLY A 309 -25.40 14.74 -24.96
C GLY A 309 -24.24 13.76 -25.23
N ILE A 310 -23.81 13.00 -24.23
CA ILE A 310 -22.73 12.00 -24.32
C ILE A 310 -23.33 10.67 -24.74
N LYS A 311 -22.68 9.99 -25.69
CA LYS A 311 -23.05 8.67 -26.20
C LYS A 311 -21.95 7.66 -25.90
N GLU A 312 -22.30 6.38 -26.00
CA GLU A 312 -21.35 5.28 -25.91
C GLU A 312 -20.15 5.50 -26.85
N GLY A 313 -18.94 5.38 -26.33
CA GLY A 313 -17.68 5.51 -27.07
C GLY A 313 -17.24 6.95 -27.36
N ASP A 314 -18.03 7.98 -27.01
CA ASP A 314 -17.60 9.36 -27.13
C ASP A 314 -16.32 9.63 -26.32
N THR A 315 -15.47 10.49 -26.88
CA THR A 315 -14.35 11.03 -26.11
C THR A 315 -14.87 12.14 -25.20
N ILE A 316 -14.56 12.05 -23.92
CA ILE A 316 -14.96 13.02 -22.89
C ILE A 316 -13.74 13.64 -22.20
N LEU A 317 -13.94 14.83 -21.67
CA LEU A 317 -13.02 15.52 -20.79
C LEU A 317 -13.61 15.58 -19.38
N ILE A 318 -12.79 15.24 -18.39
CA ILE A 318 -13.16 15.24 -16.98
C ILE A 318 -12.32 16.29 -16.28
N THR A 319 -12.96 17.19 -15.54
CA THR A 319 -12.29 18.21 -14.74
C THR A 319 -12.78 18.17 -13.31
N SER A 320 -11.94 18.62 -12.39
CA SER A 320 -12.25 18.78 -10.96
C SER A 320 -11.77 20.15 -10.48
N PRO A 321 -12.18 20.61 -9.27
CA PRO A 321 -11.60 21.79 -8.66
C PRO A 321 -10.09 21.69 -8.40
N TYR A 322 -9.53 20.49 -8.49
CA TYR A 322 -8.14 20.19 -8.14
C TYR A 322 -7.22 19.99 -9.35
N GLY A 323 -7.79 19.79 -10.55
CA GLY A 323 -7.03 19.62 -11.77
C GLY A 323 -7.83 19.04 -12.94
N GLY A 324 -7.14 18.74 -14.02
CA GLY A 324 -7.67 18.25 -15.30
C GLY A 324 -7.32 19.22 -16.45
N PRO A 325 -7.87 19.05 -17.66
CA PRO A 325 -8.77 17.96 -18.01
C PRO A 325 -8.08 16.59 -18.12
N VAL A 326 -8.85 15.54 -17.85
CA VAL A 326 -8.47 14.15 -18.09
C VAL A 326 -9.34 13.60 -19.21
N GLU A 327 -8.70 13.00 -20.21
CA GLU A 327 -9.39 12.46 -21.39
C GLU A 327 -9.75 10.98 -21.18
N ALA A 328 -10.98 10.61 -21.56
CA ALA A 328 -11.46 9.24 -21.44
C ALA A 328 -12.46 8.88 -22.54
N LYS A 329 -12.74 7.59 -22.70
CA LYS A 329 -13.87 7.07 -23.48
C LYS A 329 -15.07 6.84 -22.57
N ALA A 330 -16.22 7.32 -22.96
CA ALA A 330 -17.47 7.11 -22.25
C ALA A 330 -17.98 5.68 -22.44
N VAL A 331 -18.35 5.03 -21.33
CA VAL A 331 -19.09 3.77 -21.30
C VAL A 331 -20.42 4.04 -20.62
N VAL A 332 -21.51 4.02 -21.38
CA VAL A 332 -22.85 4.29 -20.86
C VAL A 332 -23.41 3.04 -20.22
N SER A 333 -23.52 3.03 -18.90
CA SER A 333 -23.81 1.82 -18.13
C SER A 333 -24.63 2.08 -16.87
N LEU A 334 -25.51 1.15 -16.54
CA LEU A 334 -26.26 1.14 -15.27
C LEU A 334 -25.44 0.65 -14.06
N ILE A 335 -24.18 0.30 -14.26
CA ILE A 335 -23.29 -0.18 -13.17
C ILE A 335 -23.00 0.92 -12.13
N VAL A 336 -23.10 2.18 -12.54
CA VAL A 336 -22.95 3.34 -11.67
C VAL A 336 -24.28 4.05 -11.42
N PRO A 337 -24.55 4.53 -10.19
CA PRO A 337 -25.75 5.31 -9.90
C PRO A 337 -25.71 6.70 -10.56
N VAL A 338 -26.87 7.32 -10.70
CA VAL A 338 -26.97 8.72 -11.15
C VAL A 338 -26.16 9.64 -10.24
N GLY A 339 -25.49 10.61 -10.82
CA GLY A 339 -24.60 11.53 -10.11
C GLY A 339 -23.21 10.98 -9.79
N THR A 340 -22.85 9.79 -10.34
CA THR A 340 -21.55 9.16 -10.10
C THR A 340 -20.95 8.68 -11.41
N ILE A 341 -19.64 8.84 -11.55
CA ILE A 341 -18.85 8.20 -12.60
C ILE A 341 -17.79 7.31 -11.97
N ASP A 342 -17.43 6.24 -12.65
CA ASP A 342 -16.42 5.31 -12.22
C ASP A 342 -15.28 5.22 -13.23
N ALA A 343 -14.07 5.50 -12.76
CA ALA A 343 -12.86 5.52 -13.57
C ALA A 343 -11.77 4.67 -12.93
N GLN A 344 -10.99 4.01 -13.77
CA GLN A 344 -9.81 3.30 -13.31
C GLN A 344 -8.67 4.28 -13.01
N TYR A 345 -7.93 4.02 -11.95
CA TYR A 345 -6.69 4.73 -11.72
C TYR A 345 -5.52 4.09 -12.49
N GLY A 346 -4.48 4.90 -12.67
CA GLY A 346 -3.20 4.38 -13.13
C GLY A 346 -3.00 4.45 -14.64
N TRP A 347 -3.81 5.17 -15.35
CA TRP A 347 -3.47 5.69 -16.66
C TRP A 347 -2.47 6.84 -16.54
N LEU A 348 -1.76 7.15 -17.61
CA LEU A 348 -0.69 8.13 -17.63
C LEU A 348 -1.09 9.41 -18.39
N ASP A 349 -0.28 10.42 -18.31
CA ASP A 349 -0.39 11.67 -19.08
C ASP A 349 -1.75 12.34 -18.96
N ASN A 350 -2.43 12.59 -20.09
CA ASN A 350 -3.75 13.22 -20.16
C ASN A 350 -4.90 12.29 -19.74
N GLN A 351 -4.64 11.02 -19.45
CA GLN A 351 -5.63 10.04 -18.97
C GLN A 351 -5.45 9.71 -17.47
N ASN A 352 -4.57 10.41 -16.78
CA ASN A 352 -4.30 10.14 -15.37
C ASN A 352 -5.36 10.78 -14.46
N THR A 353 -6.29 9.96 -13.97
CA THR A 353 -7.37 10.38 -13.07
C THR A 353 -6.89 10.89 -11.71
N GLN A 354 -5.65 10.61 -11.31
CA GLN A 354 -5.08 11.12 -10.07
C GLN A 354 -4.92 12.66 -10.06
N LYS A 355 -4.86 13.28 -11.25
CA LYS A 355 -4.86 14.74 -11.38
C LYS A 355 -6.14 15.40 -10.87
N LEU A 356 -7.24 14.63 -10.83
CA LEU A 356 -8.56 15.08 -10.40
C LEU A 356 -8.78 14.98 -8.89
N MET A 357 -7.85 14.36 -8.15
CA MET A 357 -8.01 14.01 -6.75
C MET A 357 -7.69 15.17 -5.82
N ASN A 358 -8.40 15.26 -4.70
CA ASN A 358 -8.08 16.17 -3.61
C ASN A 358 -7.01 15.56 -2.68
N ARG A 359 -5.78 16.01 -2.79
CA ARG A 359 -4.71 15.61 -1.88
C ARG A 359 -4.95 16.04 -0.42
N GLY A 360 -5.74 17.10 -0.23
CA GLY A 360 -6.07 17.64 1.10
C GLY A 360 -7.19 16.89 1.83
N ASN A 361 -8.03 16.10 1.13
CA ASN A 361 -9.07 15.30 1.76
C ASN A 361 -8.46 13.98 2.25
N ARG A 362 -8.13 13.93 3.53
CA ARG A 362 -7.39 12.82 4.15
C ARG A 362 -8.11 12.28 5.35
N ASP A 363 -7.94 11.00 5.59
CA ASP A 363 -8.30 10.39 6.85
C ASP A 363 -7.52 11.04 8.01
N PRO A 364 -8.17 11.55 9.03
CA PRO A 364 -7.52 12.30 10.10
C PRO A 364 -6.63 11.43 10.99
N LEU A 365 -6.78 10.10 10.94
CA LEU A 365 -5.99 9.19 11.76
C LEU A 365 -4.70 8.76 11.06
N SER A 366 -4.78 8.42 9.78
CA SER A 366 -3.68 7.82 9.00
C SER A 366 -3.09 8.75 7.96
N GLY A 367 -3.73 9.88 7.67
CA GLY A 367 -3.35 10.76 6.57
C GLY A 367 -3.65 10.17 5.18
N TYR A 368 -4.37 9.06 5.08
CA TYR A 368 -4.67 8.41 3.81
C TYR A 368 -5.66 9.24 2.98
N PRO A 369 -5.41 9.49 1.67
CA PRO A 369 -6.27 10.34 0.85
C PRO A 369 -7.55 9.62 0.45
N SER A 370 -8.64 10.38 0.27
CA SER A 370 -9.90 9.87 -0.23
C SER A 370 -9.86 9.70 -1.75
N TYR A 371 -10.20 8.51 -2.24
CA TYR A 371 -10.25 8.16 -3.66
C TYR A 371 -11.69 8.10 -4.22
N PHE A 372 -12.73 8.22 -3.39
CA PHE A 372 -14.08 7.81 -3.78
C PHE A 372 -15.13 8.92 -3.80
N GLU A 373 -14.76 10.16 -3.53
CA GLU A 373 -15.75 11.23 -3.39
C GLU A 373 -15.31 12.56 -4.01
N ASN A 374 -14.45 12.50 -5.02
CA ASN A 374 -13.95 13.73 -5.62
C ASN A 374 -15.00 14.33 -6.56
N PRO A 375 -15.37 15.64 -6.38
CA PRO A 375 -16.29 16.32 -7.25
C PRO A 375 -15.67 16.55 -8.63
N VAL A 376 -16.43 16.26 -9.68
CA VAL A 376 -16.00 16.42 -11.08
C VAL A 376 -17.15 16.90 -11.95
N CYS A 377 -16.82 17.46 -13.10
CA CYS A 377 -17.71 17.59 -14.22
C CYS A 377 -17.16 16.84 -15.44
N ILE A 378 -18.04 16.49 -16.36
CA ILE A 378 -17.70 15.86 -17.63
C ILE A 378 -18.34 16.62 -18.78
N GLU A 379 -17.60 16.71 -19.89
CA GLU A 379 -18.10 17.26 -21.14
C GLU A 379 -17.63 16.41 -22.32
N LYS A 380 -18.41 16.45 -23.42
CA LYS A 380 -18.00 15.81 -24.65
C LYS A 380 -16.86 16.61 -25.25
N LYS A 381 -15.78 15.95 -25.64
CA LYS A 381 -14.70 16.57 -26.42
C LYS A 381 -15.19 16.90 -27.84
N ALA A 382 -15.01 18.14 -28.21
CA ALA A 382 -15.40 18.62 -29.52
C ALA A 382 -14.60 17.98 -30.67
#